data_78a6504f89f79231fa454631f919ae26
#
_entry.id   78a6504f89f79231fa454631f919ae26
#
_cell.length_a   1.000
_cell.length_b   1.000
_cell.length_c   1.000
_cell.angle_alpha   90.00
_cell.angle_beta   90.00
_cell.angle_gamma   90.00
#
_symmetry.space_group_name_H-M   'P 1'
#
loop_
_entity.id
_entity.type
_entity.pdbx_description
1 polymer ?
#
loop_
_entity_poly.entity_id
_entity_poly.type
_entity_poly.pdbx_seq_one_letter_code
_entity_poly.pdbx_strand_id
1 'polypeptide(L)'
;WVSRFINERNAEKFNMRISYHPKIYKDLNGAGCHVNVSTKELRESLDTLENIMKKFKKAHKEHMEVYGVGNELRLTGECETSDYNKFTHGVGDRSASVRIPSHVEVKGCGYFEDRRPAATCDPYLVTARILKTLSC
;
A
#
# COMPACT_ATOMS: atom_id res chain seq x y z
N TRP A 1 -13.62 -1.87 7.18
CA TRP A 1 -14.96 -1.22 7.16
C TRP A 1 -15.42 -0.87 8.57
N VAL A 2 -15.33 -1.76 9.55
CA VAL A 2 -15.74 -1.47 10.94
C VAL A 2 -15.02 -0.23 11.49
N SER A 3 -13.71 -0.11 11.29
CA SER A 3 -12.95 1.07 11.73
C SER A 3 -13.45 2.36 11.08
N ARG A 4 -13.75 2.34 9.77
CA ARG A 4 -14.31 3.50 9.06
C ARG A 4 -15.65 3.89 9.63
N PHE A 5 -16.55 2.92 9.86
CA PHE A 5 -17.85 3.15 10.47
C PHE A 5 -17.74 3.78 11.88
N ILE A 6 -16.87 3.22 12.73
CA ILE A 6 -16.64 3.74 14.09
C ILE A 6 -16.09 5.17 14.05
N ASN A 7 -15.16 5.45 13.14
CA ASN A 7 -14.60 6.79 13.00
C ASN A 7 -15.67 7.81 12.58
N GLU A 8 -16.53 7.48 11.63
CA GLU A 8 -17.64 8.33 11.21
C GLU A 8 -18.62 8.59 12.37
N ARG A 9 -19.01 7.54 13.10
CA ARG A 9 -19.89 7.69 14.28
C ARG A 9 -19.28 8.56 15.38
N ASN A 10 -17.95 8.47 15.56
CA ASN A 10 -17.27 9.32 16.53
C ASN A 10 -17.18 10.78 16.05
N ALA A 11 -16.87 11.02 14.79
CA ALA A 11 -16.77 12.37 14.23
C ALA A 11 -18.09 13.16 14.35
N GLU A 12 -19.23 12.49 14.16
CA GLU A 12 -20.56 13.10 14.31
C GLU A 12 -20.78 13.73 15.69
N LYS A 13 -20.27 13.12 16.76
CA LYS A 13 -20.36 13.65 18.12
C LYS A 13 -19.72 15.03 18.29
N PHE A 14 -18.77 15.35 17.41
CA PHE A 14 -18.03 16.60 17.38
C PHE A 14 -18.43 17.52 16.23
N ASN A 15 -19.55 17.21 15.55
CA ASN A 15 -20.00 17.91 14.34
C ASN A 15 -18.91 18.00 13.26
N MET A 16 -18.14 16.93 13.10
CA MET A 16 -17.07 16.78 12.10
C MET A 16 -17.42 15.74 11.05
N ARG A 17 -16.76 15.82 9.89
CA ARG A 17 -16.81 14.81 8.84
C ARG A 17 -15.44 14.22 8.62
N ILE A 18 -15.39 12.91 8.34
CA ILE A 18 -14.17 12.21 7.94
C ILE A 18 -14.08 12.21 6.42
N SER A 19 -12.91 12.52 5.92
CA SER A 19 -12.59 12.36 4.51
C SER A 19 -11.53 11.28 4.33
N TYR A 20 -11.78 10.33 3.45
CA TYR A 20 -10.81 9.33 3.00
C TYR A 20 -10.18 9.71 1.66
N HIS A 21 -10.34 10.97 1.21
CA HIS A 21 -9.75 11.45 -0.03
C HIS A 21 -8.22 11.27 0.00
N PRO A 22 -7.60 10.69 -1.04
CA PRO A 22 -6.17 10.33 -1.02
C PRO A 22 -5.24 11.53 -0.94
N LYS A 23 -5.69 12.71 -1.36
CA LYS A 23 -4.92 13.97 -1.33
C LYS A 23 -5.85 15.14 -1.01
N ILE A 24 -6.02 15.47 0.27
CA ILE A 24 -6.89 16.57 0.72
C ILE A 24 -6.20 17.93 0.50
N TYR A 25 -4.91 18.00 0.85
CA TYR A 25 -4.10 19.21 0.70
C TYR A 25 -2.97 18.97 -0.30
N LYS A 26 -2.78 19.91 -1.22
CA LYS A 26 -1.81 19.80 -2.32
C LYS A 26 -0.38 19.60 -1.81
N ASP A 27 -0.01 20.35 -0.78
CA ASP A 27 1.37 20.45 -0.30
C ASP A 27 1.69 19.57 0.92
N LEU A 28 0.72 18.75 1.37
CA LEU A 28 0.91 17.81 2.47
C LEU A 28 0.90 16.36 1.99
N ASN A 29 1.37 15.47 2.84
CA ASN A 29 1.29 14.03 2.57
C ASN A 29 -0.16 13.59 2.37
N GLY A 30 -0.39 12.67 1.44
CA GLY A 30 -1.70 12.09 1.19
C GLY A 30 -2.05 10.96 2.16
N ALA A 31 -3.32 10.53 2.09
CA ALA A 31 -3.85 9.44 2.89
C ALA A 31 -3.68 8.09 2.16
N GLY A 32 -2.77 7.25 2.66
CA GLY A 32 -2.54 5.88 2.20
C GLY A 32 -3.28 4.85 3.06
N CYS A 33 -3.42 3.65 2.50
CA CYS A 33 -3.87 2.45 3.21
C CYS A 33 -2.85 1.33 2.94
N HIS A 34 -1.66 1.47 3.51
CA HIS A 34 -0.56 0.54 3.28
C HIS A 34 -0.90 -0.86 3.78
N VAL A 35 -0.45 -1.88 3.04
CA VAL A 35 -0.73 -3.28 3.36
C VAL A 35 0.57 -4.03 3.61
N ASN A 36 0.71 -4.58 4.80
CA ASN A 36 1.79 -5.51 5.11
C ASN A 36 1.41 -6.91 4.61
N VAL A 37 2.29 -7.49 3.81
CA VAL A 37 2.09 -8.79 3.16
C VAL A 37 3.16 -9.76 3.61
N SER A 38 2.74 -10.89 4.18
CA SER A 38 3.63 -11.97 4.59
C SER A 38 3.11 -13.30 4.04
N THR A 39 3.99 -14.08 3.41
CA THR A 39 3.70 -15.46 3.03
C THR A 39 4.40 -16.42 3.98
N LYS A 40 4.08 -17.73 3.89
CA LYS A 40 4.77 -18.74 4.69
C LYS A 40 6.28 -18.72 4.41
N GLU A 41 6.64 -18.67 3.14
CA GLU A 41 8.03 -18.65 2.66
C GLU A 41 8.76 -17.41 3.17
N LEU A 42 8.16 -16.21 3.08
CA LEU A 42 8.77 -14.97 3.57
C LEU A 42 9.00 -14.97 5.09
N ARG A 43 8.22 -15.71 5.85
CA ARG A 43 8.45 -15.86 7.30
C ARG A 43 9.63 -16.76 7.63
N GLU A 44 10.06 -17.60 6.68
CA GLU A 44 11.21 -18.50 6.81
C GLU A 44 12.47 -17.87 6.23
N SER A 45 12.38 -17.23 5.04
CA SER A 45 13.51 -16.60 4.33
C SER A 45 13.02 -15.53 3.36
N LEU A 46 13.87 -14.55 3.02
CA LEU A 46 13.63 -13.58 1.95
C LEU A 46 13.99 -14.08 0.54
N ASP A 47 14.41 -15.34 0.38
CA ASP A 47 14.86 -15.87 -0.92
C ASP A 47 13.83 -15.71 -2.05
N THR A 48 12.54 -15.75 -1.72
CA THR A 48 11.45 -15.60 -2.70
C THR A 48 11.07 -14.15 -2.98
N LEU A 49 11.57 -13.19 -2.19
CA LEU A 49 11.15 -11.79 -2.23
C LEU A 49 11.33 -11.17 -3.62
N GLU A 50 12.50 -11.34 -4.22
CA GLU A 50 12.80 -10.75 -5.53
C GLU A 50 11.85 -11.28 -6.63
N ASN A 51 11.49 -12.57 -6.57
CA ASN A 51 10.50 -13.14 -7.48
C ASN A 51 9.10 -12.56 -7.27
N ILE A 52 8.71 -12.34 -6.01
CA ILE A 52 7.45 -11.65 -5.67
C ILE A 52 7.46 -10.22 -6.24
N MET A 53 8.55 -9.48 -6.08
CA MET A 53 8.67 -8.11 -6.61
C MET A 53 8.55 -8.07 -8.14
N LYS A 54 9.10 -9.05 -8.86
CA LYS A 54 8.92 -9.20 -10.32
C LYS A 54 7.45 -9.42 -10.69
N LYS A 55 6.71 -10.25 -9.96
CA LYS A 55 5.27 -10.47 -10.16
C LYS A 55 4.48 -9.18 -9.91
N PHE A 56 4.77 -8.45 -8.83
CA PHE A 56 4.14 -7.18 -8.50
C PHE A 56 4.44 -6.09 -9.53
N LYS A 57 5.65 -6.04 -10.05
CA LYS A 57 6.04 -5.14 -11.16
C LYS A 57 5.25 -5.45 -12.42
N LYS A 58 5.15 -6.72 -12.81
CA LYS A 58 4.39 -7.17 -14.00
C LYS A 58 2.91 -6.82 -13.89
N ALA A 59 2.32 -7.00 -12.71
CA ALA A 59 0.91 -6.74 -12.44
C ALA A 59 0.64 -5.30 -11.94
N HIS A 60 1.60 -4.36 -12.08
CA HIS A 60 1.48 -3.04 -11.47
C HIS A 60 0.20 -2.30 -11.89
N LYS A 61 -0.11 -2.28 -13.18
CA LYS A 61 -1.29 -1.61 -13.72
C LYS A 61 -2.59 -2.13 -13.10
N GLU A 62 -2.74 -3.45 -13.05
CA GLU A 62 -3.93 -4.10 -12.49
C GLU A 62 -4.06 -3.89 -10.98
N HIS A 63 -2.95 -3.71 -10.26
CA HIS A 63 -2.98 -3.25 -8.86
C HIS A 63 -3.54 -1.83 -8.77
N MET A 64 -3.04 -0.91 -9.62
CA MET A 64 -3.48 0.49 -9.57
C MET A 64 -4.97 0.66 -9.85
N GLU A 65 -5.57 -0.19 -10.70
CA GLU A 65 -7.01 -0.18 -11.01
C GLU A 65 -7.90 -0.42 -9.78
N VAL A 66 -7.41 -1.10 -8.75
CA VAL A 66 -8.20 -1.45 -7.54
C VAL A 66 -7.66 -0.79 -6.26
N TYR A 67 -6.60 -0.01 -6.35
CA TYR A 67 -5.91 0.56 -5.19
C TYR A 67 -6.49 1.90 -4.71
N GLY A 68 -7.66 2.27 -5.18
CA GLY A 68 -8.44 3.42 -4.72
C GLY A 68 -8.57 4.52 -5.77
N VAL A 69 -9.74 5.15 -5.80
CA VAL A 69 -10.04 6.28 -6.69
C VAL A 69 -9.25 7.50 -6.26
N GLY A 70 -8.70 8.26 -7.23
CA GLY A 70 -7.92 9.46 -6.99
C GLY A 70 -6.49 9.20 -6.50
N ASN A 71 -6.01 7.95 -6.55
CA ASN A 71 -4.70 7.58 -6.04
C ASN A 71 -3.55 8.19 -6.85
N GLU A 72 -3.79 8.55 -8.11
CA GLU A 72 -2.88 9.30 -8.96
C GLU A 72 -2.55 10.70 -8.39
N LEU A 73 -3.47 11.29 -7.62
CA LEU A 73 -3.25 12.57 -6.94
C LEU A 73 -2.28 12.43 -5.75
N ARG A 74 -2.16 11.24 -5.18
CA ARG A 74 -1.28 10.94 -4.05
C ARG A 74 0.08 10.41 -4.48
N LEU A 75 0.12 9.53 -5.49
CA LEU A 75 1.34 8.88 -5.97
C LEU A 75 2.04 9.73 -7.02
N THR A 76 2.67 10.80 -6.58
CA THR A 76 3.32 11.81 -7.45
C THR A 76 4.82 11.61 -7.60
N GLY A 77 5.43 10.70 -6.84
CA GLY A 77 6.89 10.59 -6.71
C GLY A 77 7.49 11.57 -5.70
N GLU A 78 6.66 12.38 -5.06
CA GLU A 78 7.02 13.35 -4.01
C GLU A 78 6.34 12.97 -2.68
N CYS A 79 6.65 13.69 -1.60
CA CYS A 79 6.01 13.50 -0.29
C CYS A 79 6.03 12.04 0.19
N GLU A 80 7.19 11.40 0.10
CA GLU A 80 7.39 9.98 0.50
C GLU A 80 6.45 9.01 -0.23
N THR A 81 6.15 9.26 -1.51
CA THR A 81 5.36 8.37 -2.36
C THR A 81 6.11 7.99 -3.63
N SER A 82 5.78 6.82 -4.19
CA SER A 82 6.22 6.44 -5.54
C SER A 82 5.41 7.16 -6.62
N ASP A 83 5.93 7.18 -7.83
CA ASP A 83 5.17 7.59 -9.02
C ASP A 83 4.07 6.56 -9.34
N TYR A 84 2.86 7.05 -9.66
CA TYR A 84 1.70 6.22 -9.99
C TYR A 84 1.95 5.23 -11.13
N ASN A 85 2.76 5.62 -12.11
CA ASN A 85 3.02 4.84 -13.33
C ASN A 85 4.26 3.95 -13.22
N LYS A 86 5.00 4.00 -12.10
CA LYS A 86 6.25 3.27 -11.94
C LYS A 86 6.21 2.36 -10.72
N PHE A 87 6.65 1.13 -10.91
CA PHE A 87 6.87 0.22 -9.81
C PHE A 87 8.33 0.26 -9.36
N THR A 88 8.52 0.51 -8.07
CA THR A 88 9.82 0.47 -7.40
C THR A 88 9.72 -0.31 -6.10
N HIS A 89 10.82 -0.86 -5.62
CA HIS A 89 10.92 -1.42 -4.28
C HIS A 89 12.31 -1.14 -3.68
N GLY A 90 12.38 -1.11 -2.37
CA GLY A 90 13.65 -0.86 -1.68
C GLY A 90 13.57 -1.10 -0.18
N VAL A 91 14.74 -1.35 0.43
CA VAL A 91 14.88 -1.54 1.88
C VAL A 91 14.84 -0.18 2.58
N GLY A 92 13.93 -0.03 3.55
CA GLY A 92 13.74 1.22 4.30
C GLY A 92 13.21 2.38 3.46
N ASP A 93 12.99 2.21 2.16
CA ASP A 93 12.67 3.26 1.22
C ASP A 93 11.18 3.62 1.26
N ARG A 94 10.87 4.82 1.78
CA ARG A 94 9.50 5.36 1.83
C ARG A 94 9.03 5.96 0.51
N SER A 95 9.92 6.23 -0.44
CA SER A 95 9.60 6.71 -1.77
C SER A 95 9.27 5.58 -2.76
N ALA A 96 9.50 4.32 -2.37
CA ALA A 96 9.20 3.15 -3.19
C ALA A 96 7.72 2.75 -3.16
N SER A 97 7.28 2.06 -4.21
CA SER A 97 5.96 1.41 -4.29
C SER A 97 5.80 0.33 -3.23
N VAL A 98 6.86 -0.45 -3.03
CA VAL A 98 6.94 -1.50 -2.01
C VAL A 98 8.18 -1.28 -1.16
N ARG A 99 7.99 -1.24 0.16
CA ARG A 99 9.07 -1.13 1.12
C ARG A 99 9.33 -2.47 1.81
N ILE A 100 10.57 -2.85 1.87
CA ILE A 100 11.06 -3.90 2.75
C ILE A 100 11.51 -3.21 4.05
N PRO A 101 10.88 -3.45 5.21
CA PRO A 101 11.32 -2.79 6.44
C PRO A 101 12.78 -3.18 6.79
N SER A 102 13.58 -2.23 7.25
CA SER A 102 15.00 -2.48 7.54
C SER A 102 15.23 -3.60 8.54
N HIS A 103 14.35 -3.74 9.55
CA HIS A 103 14.46 -4.83 10.51
C HIS A 103 14.15 -6.21 9.89
N VAL A 104 13.31 -6.28 8.84
CA VAL A 104 13.02 -7.51 8.10
C VAL A 104 14.24 -7.92 7.27
N GLU A 105 14.90 -6.96 6.62
CA GLU A 105 16.14 -7.21 5.89
C GLU A 105 17.23 -7.73 6.80
N VAL A 106 17.47 -7.08 7.95
CA VAL A 106 18.45 -7.52 8.94
C VAL A 106 18.15 -8.91 9.48
N LYS A 107 16.86 -9.22 9.71
CA LYS A 107 16.43 -10.53 10.20
C LYS A 107 16.48 -11.63 9.14
N GLY A 108 16.44 -11.26 7.85
CA GLY A 108 16.41 -12.20 6.72
C GLY A 108 15.07 -12.89 6.50
N CYS A 109 14.00 -12.48 7.19
CA CYS A 109 12.66 -13.03 7.03
C CYS A 109 11.58 -12.09 7.58
N GLY A 110 10.32 -12.21 7.08
CA GLY A 110 9.19 -11.46 7.63
C GLY A 110 8.11 -11.09 6.61
N TYR A 111 8.07 -9.83 6.17
CA TYR A 111 7.03 -9.26 5.33
C TYR A 111 7.54 -8.09 4.49
N PHE A 112 6.76 -7.67 3.50
CA PHE A 112 6.93 -6.40 2.81
C PHE A 112 5.69 -5.52 2.96
N GLU A 113 5.84 -4.22 2.76
CA GLU A 113 4.78 -3.23 2.82
C GLU A 113 4.45 -2.73 1.41
N ASP A 114 3.26 -3.03 0.90
CA ASP A 114 2.75 -2.38 -0.30
C ASP A 114 2.17 -1.01 0.07
N ARG A 115 2.83 0.05 -0.38
CA ARG A 115 2.53 1.44 -0.02
C ARG A 115 1.62 2.13 -1.04
N ARG A 116 1.27 1.43 -2.11
CA ARG A 116 0.48 1.99 -3.22
C ARG A 116 -1.00 2.19 -2.91
N PRO A 117 -1.71 1.36 -2.10
CA PRO A 117 -3.13 1.56 -1.87
C PRO A 117 -3.44 2.90 -1.17
N ALA A 118 -4.49 3.59 -1.65
CA ALA A 118 -4.99 4.83 -1.07
C ALA A 118 -6.03 4.58 0.02
N ALA A 119 -6.32 5.57 0.86
CA ALA A 119 -7.34 5.49 1.89
C ALA A 119 -8.76 5.25 1.32
N THR A 120 -9.01 5.58 0.05
CA THR A 120 -10.27 5.32 -0.67
C THR A 120 -10.42 3.87 -1.13
N CYS A 121 -9.37 3.04 -1.05
CA CYS A 121 -9.44 1.67 -1.56
C CYS A 121 -10.50 0.83 -0.84
N ASP A 122 -11.03 -0.16 -1.57
CA ASP A 122 -11.76 -1.27 -0.97
C ASP A 122 -10.74 -2.34 -0.51
N PRO A 123 -10.63 -2.61 0.79
CA PRO A 123 -9.65 -3.56 1.32
C PRO A 123 -9.87 -5.00 0.83
N TYR A 124 -11.09 -5.37 0.45
CA TYR A 124 -11.37 -6.68 -0.14
C TYR A 124 -10.80 -6.81 -1.54
N LEU A 125 -10.98 -5.77 -2.37
CA LEU A 125 -10.40 -5.75 -3.72
C LEU A 125 -8.87 -5.72 -3.69
N VAL A 126 -8.29 -4.92 -2.79
CA VAL A 126 -6.84 -4.87 -2.58
C VAL A 126 -6.29 -6.24 -2.20
N THR A 127 -6.90 -6.89 -1.21
CA THR A 127 -6.47 -8.21 -0.73
C THR A 127 -6.61 -9.27 -1.82
N ALA A 128 -7.74 -9.29 -2.53
CA ALA A 128 -7.97 -10.22 -3.63
C ALA A 128 -6.94 -10.04 -4.75
N ARG A 129 -6.60 -8.78 -5.10
CA ARG A 129 -5.58 -8.49 -6.11
C ARG A 129 -4.18 -8.96 -5.70
N ILE A 130 -3.79 -8.71 -4.44
CA ILE A 130 -2.52 -9.17 -3.89
C ILE A 130 -2.43 -10.70 -3.96
N LEU A 131 -3.45 -11.40 -3.46
CA LEU A 131 -3.52 -12.87 -3.48
C LEU A 131 -3.40 -13.41 -4.91
N LYS A 132 -4.15 -12.85 -5.86
CA LYS A 132 -4.07 -13.24 -7.28
C LYS A 132 -2.65 -13.09 -7.84
N THR A 133 -1.95 -12.02 -7.49
CA THR A 133 -0.57 -11.79 -7.95
C THR A 133 0.42 -12.78 -7.34
N LEU A 134 0.24 -13.14 -6.07
CA LEU A 134 1.08 -14.11 -5.38
C LEU A 134 0.89 -15.53 -5.91
N SER A 135 -0.35 -15.89 -6.34
CA SER A 135 -0.71 -17.22 -6.82
C SER A 135 -0.34 -17.50 -8.29
N CYS A 136 -0.02 -16.48 -9.07
CA CYS A 136 0.51 -16.61 -10.42
C CYS A 136 2.04 -16.77 -10.38
#